data_58ba6f404d55afdf7aba10bbd4cdc5da
#
_entry.id   58ba6f404d55afdf7aba10bbd4cdc5da
#
_cell.length_a   1.000
_cell.length_b   1.000
_cell.length_c   1.000
_cell.angle_alpha   90.00
_cell.angle_beta   90.00
_cell.angle_gamma   90.00
#
_symmetry.space_group_name_H-M   'P 1'
#
loop_
_entity.id
_entity.type
_entity.pdbx_description
1 polymer ?
#
loop_
_entity_poly.entity_id
_entity_poly.type
_entity_poly.pdbx_seq_one_letter_code
_entity_poly.pdbx_strand_id
1 'polypeptide(L)'
;PWIPELFTTMDAYMTDEVEMALKEPFGKLLTGPEEDTSVAIQKAISQLGGVQAPLIGVGDVTVLGLEKENFPADIALIDGQTKREKWPQSNEIDHSLYDHFLECHNPPGRITRSLLEALELALSKWKGNRERTLVNVLGEEDLAPLIIHPLAPIGAIVLYGQPGKGLVLRICDEESKLRCRNLLGSLDFH
;
A
#
# COMPACT_ATOMS: atom_id res chain seq x y z
N PRO A 1 3.75 -2.55 -23.42
CA PRO A 1 4.80 -3.22 -22.66
C PRO A 1 4.38 -3.39 -21.21
N TRP A 2 4.78 -4.47 -20.64
CA TRP A 2 4.54 -4.74 -19.25
C TRP A 2 5.34 -3.79 -18.36
N ILE A 3 4.71 -3.29 -17.30
CA ILE A 3 5.26 -2.32 -16.35
C ILE A 3 6.68 -2.61 -15.86
N PRO A 4 7.07 -3.84 -15.48
CA PRO A 4 8.42 -4.12 -15.04
C PRO A 4 9.53 -3.73 -16.02
N GLU A 5 9.27 -3.81 -17.32
CA GLU A 5 10.28 -3.45 -18.33
C GLU A 5 10.64 -1.98 -18.28
N LEU A 6 9.67 -1.10 -18.04
CA LEU A 6 9.91 0.34 -17.90
C LEU A 6 10.74 0.66 -16.67
N PHE A 7 10.54 -0.08 -15.57
CA PHE A 7 11.28 0.11 -14.32
C PHE A 7 12.69 -0.48 -14.32
N THR A 8 13.13 -1.13 -15.38
CA THR A 8 14.50 -1.67 -15.44
C THR A 8 15.56 -0.57 -15.47
N THR A 9 15.21 0.57 -16.05
CA THR A 9 16.15 1.69 -16.28
C THR A 9 15.60 3.05 -15.90
N MET A 10 14.32 3.16 -15.55
CA MET A 10 13.64 4.44 -15.34
C MET A 10 12.76 4.39 -14.10
N ASP A 11 12.64 5.53 -13.43
CA ASP A 11 11.60 5.75 -12.43
C ASP A 11 10.35 6.35 -13.09
N ALA A 12 9.19 6.14 -12.49
CA ALA A 12 7.95 6.76 -12.91
C ALA A 12 7.67 8.02 -12.07
N TYR A 13 7.27 9.09 -12.74
CA TYR A 13 6.99 10.38 -12.11
C TYR A 13 5.53 10.75 -12.27
N MET A 14 4.97 11.34 -11.19
CA MET A 14 3.60 11.82 -11.17
C MET A 14 3.33 12.82 -12.30
N THR A 15 2.15 12.71 -12.91
CA THR A 15 1.60 13.67 -13.87
C THR A 15 0.33 14.30 -13.32
N ASP A 16 -0.06 15.47 -13.84
CA ASP A 16 -1.30 16.13 -13.45
C ASP A 16 -2.54 15.25 -13.70
N GLU A 17 -2.53 14.50 -14.78
CA GLU A 17 -3.60 13.56 -15.14
C GLU A 17 -3.79 12.48 -14.07
N VAL A 18 -2.71 11.85 -13.65
CA VAL A 18 -2.74 10.80 -12.62
C VAL A 18 -3.08 11.39 -11.25
N GLU A 19 -2.52 12.55 -10.90
CA GLU A 19 -2.86 13.24 -9.66
C GLU A 19 -4.36 13.54 -9.57
N MET A 20 -4.95 14.02 -10.65
CA MET A 20 -6.40 14.27 -10.71
C MET A 20 -7.21 12.98 -10.52
N ALA A 21 -6.81 11.91 -11.18
CA ALA A 21 -7.49 10.62 -11.08
C ALA A 21 -7.43 10.04 -9.65
N LEU A 22 -6.35 10.29 -8.93
CA LEU A 22 -6.16 9.78 -7.56
C LEU A 22 -6.90 10.59 -6.49
N LYS A 23 -7.50 11.73 -6.81
CA LYS A 23 -8.34 12.48 -5.87
C LYS A 23 -9.62 11.73 -5.50
N GLU A 24 -10.12 10.89 -6.39
CA GLU A 24 -11.25 10.02 -6.11
C GLU A 24 -10.78 8.72 -5.42
N PRO A 25 -11.52 8.23 -4.40
CA PRO A 25 -11.19 6.96 -3.77
C PRO A 25 -11.17 5.81 -4.79
N PHE A 26 -10.07 5.04 -4.76
CA PHE A 26 -9.90 3.88 -5.64
C PHE A 26 -10.44 2.60 -5.00
N GLY A 27 -11.59 2.67 -4.38
CA GLY A 27 -12.22 1.54 -3.73
C GLY A 27 -13.30 1.97 -2.78
N LYS A 28 -13.68 1.06 -1.89
CA LYS A 28 -14.69 1.34 -0.88
C LYS A 28 -14.12 2.25 0.20
N LEU A 29 -14.71 3.42 0.35
CA LEU A 29 -14.35 4.35 1.41
C LEU A 29 -15.02 3.91 2.72
N LEU A 30 -14.20 3.70 3.75
CA LEU A 30 -14.62 3.37 5.10
C LEU A 30 -14.40 4.59 5.98
N THR A 31 -15.48 5.16 6.47
CA THR A 31 -15.44 6.36 7.30
C THR A 31 -15.60 6.03 8.77
N GLY A 32 -15.01 6.85 9.62
CA GLY A 32 -15.12 6.85 11.05
C GLY A 32 -14.71 8.23 11.57
N PRO A 33 -14.70 8.46 12.89
CA PRO A 33 -14.18 9.68 13.46
C PRO A 33 -12.74 9.94 13.00
N GLU A 34 -12.42 11.18 12.61
CA GLU A 34 -11.05 11.52 12.16
C GLU A 34 -9.98 11.22 13.22
N GLU A 35 -10.37 11.34 14.48
CA GLU A 35 -9.47 11.14 15.63
C GLU A 35 -9.29 9.66 15.98
N ASP A 36 -10.15 8.78 15.46
CA ASP A 36 -10.14 7.36 15.79
C ASP A 36 -10.36 6.49 14.54
N THR A 37 -9.27 5.98 14.01
CA THR A 37 -9.29 5.08 12.84
C THR A 37 -9.79 3.67 13.18
N SER A 38 -9.96 3.32 14.46
CA SER A 38 -10.34 1.97 14.88
C SER A 38 -11.67 1.54 14.28
N VAL A 39 -12.63 2.44 14.19
CA VAL A 39 -13.96 2.15 13.61
C VAL A 39 -13.84 1.76 12.12
N ALA A 40 -13.06 2.52 11.35
CA ALA A 40 -12.85 2.22 9.94
C ALA A 40 -12.07 0.90 9.76
N ILE A 41 -11.07 0.65 10.59
CA ILE A 41 -10.31 -0.60 10.60
C ILE A 41 -11.21 -1.80 10.93
N GLN A 42 -12.06 -1.70 11.95
CA GLN A 42 -13.01 -2.76 12.31
C GLN A 42 -13.98 -3.06 11.17
N LYS A 43 -14.48 -2.03 10.49
CA LYS A 43 -15.30 -2.19 9.28
C LYS A 43 -14.55 -2.93 8.18
N ALA A 44 -13.28 -2.59 7.97
CA ALA A 44 -12.43 -3.28 7.00
C ALA A 44 -12.28 -4.76 7.37
N ILE A 45 -11.87 -5.05 8.60
CA ILE A 45 -11.65 -6.43 9.09
C ILE A 45 -12.92 -7.27 8.94
N SER A 46 -14.09 -6.72 9.21
CA SER A 46 -15.37 -7.45 9.08
C SER A 46 -15.66 -7.92 7.65
N GLN A 47 -15.01 -7.33 6.65
CA GLN A 47 -15.19 -7.67 5.24
C GLN A 47 -14.16 -8.67 4.71
N LEU A 48 -13.17 -9.03 5.54
CA LEU A 48 -12.05 -9.89 5.10
C LEU A 48 -12.35 -11.39 5.16
N GLY A 49 -13.45 -11.79 5.72
CA GLY A 49 -13.96 -13.15 5.94
C GLY A 49 -13.30 -14.32 5.22
N GLY A 50 -12.24 -14.89 5.82
CA GLY A 50 -11.66 -16.16 5.38
C GLY A 50 -10.91 -16.14 4.04
N VAL A 51 -10.55 -14.99 3.52
CA VAL A 51 -9.88 -14.86 2.22
C VAL A 51 -8.46 -15.41 2.31
N GLN A 52 -8.10 -16.30 1.39
CA GLN A 52 -6.77 -16.88 1.23
C GLN A 52 -5.89 -16.01 0.29
N ALA A 53 -5.85 -14.71 0.55
CA ALA A 53 -5.10 -13.75 -0.24
C ALA A 53 -4.42 -12.75 0.71
N PRO A 54 -3.30 -12.11 0.30
CA PRO A 54 -2.59 -11.22 1.21
C PRO A 54 -3.37 -9.95 1.52
N LEU A 55 -3.32 -9.53 2.78
CA LEU A 55 -3.74 -8.22 3.23
C LEU A 55 -2.54 -7.28 3.15
N ILE A 56 -2.65 -6.24 2.37
CA ILE A 56 -1.59 -5.25 2.16
C ILE A 56 -2.06 -3.92 2.74
N GLY A 57 -1.38 -3.49 3.80
CA GLY A 57 -1.64 -2.21 4.47
C GLY A 57 -0.61 -1.17 4.03
N VAL A 58 -1.08 0.00 3.63
CA VAL A 58 -0.24 1.10 3.18
C VAL A 58 -0.44 2.32 4.08
N GLY A 59 0.64 2.76 4.68
CA GLY A 59 0.67 3.91 5.59
C GLY A 59 0.73 3.52 7.06
N ASP A 60 1.46 4.32 7.84
CA ASP A 60 1.74 4.07 9.26
C ASP A 60 0.46 3.95 10.09
N VAL A 61 -0.50 4.84 9.86
CA VAL A 61 -1.77 4.84 10.59
C VAL A 61 -2.57 3.57 10.31
N THR A 62 -2.65 3.16 9.05
CA THR A 62 -3.34 1.94 8.63
C THR A 62 -2.68 0.69 9.23
N VAL A 63 -1.37 0.61 9.12
CA VAL A 63 -0.58 -0.52 9.61
C VAL A 63 -0.73 -0.67 11.13
N LEU A 64 -0.56 0.42 11.87
CA LEU A 64 -0.72 0.40 13.33
C LEU A 64 -2.16 0.08 13.75
N GLY A 65 -3.14 0.64 13.04
CA GLY A 65 -4.55 0.34 13.31
C GLY A 65 -4.88 -1.14 13.18
N LEU A 66 -4.35 -1.79 12.15
CA LEU A 66 -4.50 -3.24 11.97
C LEU A 66 -3.83 -4.02 13.10
N GLU A 67 -2.62 -3.64 13.51
CA GLU A 67 -1.92 -4.30 14.62
C GLU A 67 -2.70 -4.19 15.93
N LYS A 68 -3.24 -3.00 16.23
CA LYS A 68 -4.04 -2.78 17.46
C LYS A 68 -5.31 -3.61 17.51
N GLU A 69 -5.88 -3.96 16.37
CA GLU A 69 -7.04 -4.85 16.26
C GLU A 69 -6.66 -6.34 16.16
N ASN A 70 -5.41 -6.69 16.44
CA ASN A 70 -4.86 -8.05 16.35
C ASN A 70 -5.01 -8.68 14.95
N PHE A 71 -4.92 -7.84 13.93
CA PHE A 71 -5.04 -8.27 12.53
C PHE A 71 -3.94 -7.66 11.66
N PRO A 72 -2.65 -7.94 11.96
CA PRO A 72 -1.53 -7.33 11.24
C PRO A 72 -1.57 -7.66 9.75
N ALA A 73 -1.16 -6.70 8.92
CA ALA A 73 -1.07 -6.90 7.48
C ALA A 73 -0.03 -7.98 7.14
N ASP A 74 -0.28 -8.70 6.05
CA ASP A 74 0.71 -9.65 5.50
C ASP A 74 1.88 -8.90 4.86
N ILE A 75 1.60 -7.75 4.24
CA ILE A 75 2.61 -6.83 3.73
C ILE A 75 2.22 -5.43 4.23
N ALA A 76 3.11 -4.85 5.01
CA ALA A 76 2.91 -3.52 5.59
C ALA A 76 3.93 -2.53 5.04
N LEU A 77 3.45 -1.41 4.49
CA LEU A 77 4.31 -0.33 4.02
C LEU A 77 4.19 0.87 4.96
N ILE A 78 5.32 1.31 5.47
CA ILE A 78 5.40 2.49 6.33
C ILE A 78 6.49 3.44 5.83
N ASP A 79 6.34 4.73 6.10
CA ASP A 79 7.40 5.72 5.83
C ASP A 79 7.92 6.41 7.09
N GLY A 80 7.30 6.13 8.24
CA GLY A 80 7.66 6.74 9.50
C GLY A 80 7.23 8.21 9.61
N GLN A 81 6.43 8.71 8.68
CA GLN A 81 6.01 10.10 8.62
C GLN A 81 4.50 10.22 8.37
N THR A 82 3.85 11.16 9.06
CA THR A 82 2.50 11.60 8.75
C THR A 82 2.55 13.08 8.40
N LYS A 83 2.01 13.46 7.24
CA LYS A 83 2.01 14.85 6.76
C LYS A 83 3.39 15.53 6.74
N ARG A 84 4.44 14.78 6.37
CA ARG A 84 5.84 15.21 6.32
C ARG A 84 6.49 15.48 7.68
N GLU A 85 5.81 15.20 8.77
CA GLU A 85 6.39 15.21 10.11
C GLU A 85 6.55 13.77 10.59
N LYS A 86 7.60 13.51 11.37
CA LYS A 86 7.78 12.19 11.97
C LYS A 86 6.58 11.90 12.88
N TRP A 87 5.83 10.88 12.53
CA TRP A 87 4.65 10.50 13.30
C TRP A 87 5.07 9.98 14.68
N PRO A 88 4.58 10.59 15.79
CA PRO A 88 5.01 10.20 17.14
C PRO A 88 4.75 8.72 17.46
N GLN A 89 3.74 8.12 16.83
CA GLN A 89 3.37 6.73 17.05
C GLN A 89 4.09 5.73 16.14
N SER A 90 4.98 6.16 15.26
CA SER A 90 5.72 5.25 14.37
C SER A 90 6.54 4.22 15.13
N ASN A 91 6.98 4.54 16.36
CA ASN A 91 7.70 3.62 17.24
C ASN A 91 6.78 2.58 17.91
N GLU A 92 5.46 2.70 17.79
CA GLU A 92 4.50 1.74 18.34
C GLU A 92 4.26 0.54 17.42
N ILE A 93 4.77 0.58 16.19
CA ILE A 93 4.68 -0.55 15.26
C ILE A 93 5.47 -1.72 15.84
N ASP A 94 4.79 -2.84 16.00
CA ASP A 94 5.37 -4.04 16.59
C ASP A 94 6.11 -4.86 15.52
N HIS A 95 7.42 -4.70 15.49
CA HIS A 95 8.29 -5.40 14.55
C HIS A 95 8.26 -6.93 14.72
N SER A 96 7.93 -7.44 15.91
CA SER A 96 7.88 -8.88 16.16
C SER A 96 6.77 -9.61 15.42
N LEU A 97 5.78 -8.86 14.89
CA LEU A 97 4.67 -9.42 14.10
C LEU A 97 5.07 -9.79 12.67
N TYR A 98 6.25 -9.36 12.21
CA TYR A 98 6.72 -9.56 10.85
C TYR A 98 7.94 -10.48 10.82
N ASP A 99 7.99 -11.34 9.80
CA ASP A 99 9.10 -12.28 9.60
C ASP A 99 10.28 -11.64 8.88
N HIS A 100 9.99 -10.64 8.04
CA HIS A 100 10.99 -9.95 7.23
C HIS A 100 10.86 -8.44 7.34
N PHE A 101 12.01 -7.76 7.25
CA PHE A 101 12.10 -6.30 7.20
C PHE A 101 12.84 -5.91 5.94
N LEU A 102 12.21 -5.08 5.12
CA LEU A 102 12.80 -4.53 3.91
C LEU A 102 12.84 -3.02 4.01
N GLU A 103 13.84 -2.43 3.40
CA GLU A 103 13.95 -0.99 3.25
C GLU A 103 14.08 -0.66 1.77
N CYS A 104 13.36 0.37 1.31
CA CYS A 104 13.46 0.84 -0.06
C CYS A 104 13.44 2.36 -0.11
N HIS A 105 13.90 2.92 -1.23
CA HIS A 105 13.92 4.35 -1.47
C HIS A 105 12.85 4.72 -2.49
N ASN A 106 11.92 5.58 -2.09
CA ASN A 106 10.87 6.07 -2.98
C ASN A 106 10.56 7.54 -2.71
N PRO A 107 11.31 8.47 -3.31
CA PRO A 107 11.08 9.91 -3.12
C PRO A 107 9.65 10.33 -3.47
N PRO A 108 9.15 11.46 -2.92
CA PRO A 108 7.81 11.95 -3.20
C PRO A 108 7.52 12.11 -4.70
N GLY A 109 6.29 11.82 -5.08
CA GLY A 109 5.82 11.97 -6.47
C GLY A 109 6.40 10.97 -7.46
N ARG A 110 6.99 9.88 -6.97
CA ARG A 110 7.62 8.86 -7.81
C ARG A 110 7.16 7.47 -7.46
N ILE A 111 7.36 6.56 -8.41
CA ILE A 111 7.40 5.13 -8.17
C ILE A 111 8.74 4.64 -8.69
N THR A 112 9.58 4.16 -7.79
CA THR A 112 10.94 3.74 -8.13
C THR A 112 11.04 2.23 -8.31
N ARG A 113 12.08 1.80 -8.99
CA ARG A 113 12.44 0.39 -9.06
C ARG A 113 12.68 -0.21 -7.67
N SER A 114 13.26 0.56 -6.75
CA SER A 114 13.49 0.13 -5.36
C SER A 114 12.19 -0.28 -4.68
N LEU A 115 11.12 0.50 -4.80
CA LEU A 115 9.80 0.15 -4.27
C LEU A 115 9.22 -1.08 -4.96
N LEU A 116 9.31 -1.16 -6.29
CA LEU A 116 8.83 -2.30 -7.06
C LEU A 116 9.49 -3.61 -6.60
N GLU A 117 10.81 -3.62 -6.48
CA GLU A 117 11.56 -4.80 -6.05
C GLU A 117 11.22 -5.23 -4.63
N ALA A 118 11.04 -4.27 -3.71
CA ALA A 118 10.62 -4.57 -2.35
C ALA A 118 9.24 -5.23 -2.31
N LEU A 119 8.29 -4.76 -3.10
CA LEU A 119 6.96 -5.35 -3.19
C LEU A 119 6.98 -6.74 -3.83
N GLU A 120 7.75 -6.94 -4.89
CA GLU A 120 7.92 -8.25 -5.52
C GLU A 120 8.49 -9.27 -4.52
N LEU A 121 9.50 -8.87 -3.75
CA LEU A 121 10.10 -9.73 -2.73
C LEU A 121 9.12 -10.06 -1.61
N ALA A 122 8.40 -9.06 -1.10
CA ALA A 122 7.38 -9.25 -0.06
C ALA A 122 6.27 -10.21 -0.51
N LEU A 123 5.78 -10.05 -1.73
CA LEU A 123 4.77 -10.96 -2.31
C LEU A 123 5.31 -12.38 -2.48
N SER A 124 6.57 -12.52 -2.88
CA SER A 124 7.25 -13.82 -2.99
C SER A 124 7.33 -14.54 -1.64
N LYS A 125 7.67 -13.81 -0.56
CA LYS A 125 7.71 -14.35 0.80
C LYS A 125 6.34 -14.83 1.27
N TRP A 126 5.32 -14.05 1.00
CA TRP A 126 3.96 -14.46 1.33
C TRP A 126 3.50 -15.69 0.52
N LYS A 127 3.78 -15.74 -0.77
CA LYS A 127 3.42 -16.89 -1.62
C LYS A 127 4.12 -18.16 -1.18
N GLY A 128 5.38 -18.06 -0.75
CA GLY A 128 6.18 -19.20 -0.33
C GLY A 128 5.66 -19.83 0.96
N ASN A 129 5.71 -19.11 2.06
CA ASN A 129 5.43 -19.62 3.40
C ASN A 129 4.40 -18.81 4.19
N ARG A 130 3.64 -17.96 3.55
CA ARG A 130 2.72 -17.00 4.20
C ARG A 130 3.42 -16.08 5.21
N GLU A 131 4.69 -15.77 4.94
CA GLU A 131 5.48 -14.91 5.80
C GLU A 131 5.09 -13.44 5.63
N ARG A 132 5.07 -12.72 6.76
CA ARG A 132 4.75 -11.30 6.79
C ARG A 132 5.99 -10.46 6.60
N THR A 133 5.85 -9.37 5.84
CA THR A 133 6.94 -8.42 5.58
C THR A 133 6.53 -7.00 5.95
N LEU A 134 7.39 -6.33 6.71
CA LEU A 134 7.32 -4.90 6.95
C LEU A 134 8.30 -4.21 6.01
N VAL A 135 7.78 -3.28 5.20
CA VAL A 135 8.59 -2.49 4.25
C VAL A 135 8.68 -1.05 4.76
N ASN A 136 9.88 -0.64 5.13
CA ASN A 136 10.15 0.76 5.47
C ASN A 136 10.53 1.53 4.21
N VAL A 137 9.68 2.46 3.80
CA VAL A 137 9.88 3.28 2.61
C VAL A 137 10.56 4.59 3.01
N LEU A 138 11.77 4.79 2.55
CA LEU A 138 12.47 6.07 2.70
C LEU A 138 11.95 7.04 1.62
N GLY A 139 11.01 7.88 2.02
CA GLY A 139 10.28 8.78 1.13
C GLY A 139 8.78 8.73 1.35
N GLU A 140 8.02 8.38 0.33
CA GLU A 140 6.56 8.28 0.39
C GLU A 140 6.06 6.98 -0.25
N GLU A 141 5.03 6.36 0.36
CA GLU A 141 4.40 5.13 -0.10
C GLU A 141 3.00 5.33 -0.70
N ASP A 142 2.51 6.56 -0.78
CA ASP A 142 1.14 6.89 -1.17
C ASP A 142 0.77 6.45 -2.60
N LEU A 143 1.74 6.32 -3.49
CA LEU A 143 1.53 5.81 -4.86
C LEU A 143 1.68 4.28 -4.98
N ALA A 144 2.07 3.61 -3.91
CA ALA A 144 2.27 2.16 -3.94
C ALA A 144 1.06 1.36 -4.44
N PRO A 145 -0.20 1.73 -4.14
CA PRO A 145 -1.35 1.01 -4.69
C PRO A 145 -1.33 0.85 -6.20
N LEU A 146 -0.77 1.79 -6.95
CA LEU A 146 -0.67 1.72 -8.41
C LEU A 146 0.17 0.53 -8.90
N ILE A 147 1.17 0.10 -8.17
CA ILE A 147 1.98 -1.07 -8.53
C ILE A 147 1.57 -2.32 -7.75
N ILE A 148 0.96 -2.17 -6.59
CA ILE A 148 0.46 -3.30 -5.80
C ILE A 148 -0.58 -4.08 -6.60
N HIS A 149 -1.59 -3.41 -7.15
CA HIS A 149 -2.66 -4.08 -7.89
C HIS A 149 -2.15 -4.90 -9.09
N PRO A 150 -1.27 -4.38 -9.95
CA PRO A 150 -0.70 -5.20 -11.03
C PRO A 150 0.10 -6.41 -10.55
N LEU A 151 0.83 -6.29 -9.43
CA LEU A 151 1.72 -7.32 -8.91
C LEU A 151 1.01 -8.37 -8.04
N ALA A 152 0.01 -7.98 -7.28
CA ALA A 152 -0.64 -8.84 -6.30
C ALA A 152 -1.53 -9.90 -6.97
N PRO A 153 -1.77 -11.04 -6.30
CA PRO A 153 -2.73 -12.02 -6.80
C PRO A 153 -4.16 -11.48 -6.73
N ILE A 154 -5.02 -12.00 -7.59
CA ILE A 154 -6.46 -11.73 -7.53
C ILE A 154 -6.98 -12.11 -6.15
N GLY A 155 -7.80 -11.24 -5.57
CA GLY A 155 -8.33 -11.42 -4.22
C GLY A 155 -7.52 -10.75 -3.14
N ALA A 156 -6.30 -10.27 -3.42
CA ALA A 156 -5.51 -9.49 -2.47
C ALA A 156 -6.31 -8.25 -2.02
N ILE A 157 -6.15 -7.90 -0.76
CA ILE A 157 -6.87 -6.77 -0.17
C ILE A 157 -5.88 -5.66 0.08
N VAL A 158 -6.14 -4.50 -0.52
CA VAL A 158 -5.31 -3.31 -0.35
C VAL A 158 -6.07 -2.30 0.50
N LEU A 159 -5.48 -1.92 1.62
CA LEU A 159 -6.05 -0.97 2.57
C LEU A 159 -5.08 0.19 2.76
N TYR A 160 -5.54 1.40 2.53
CA TYR A 160 -4.72 2.61 2.68
C TYR A 160 -5.56 3.80 3.17
N GLY A 161 -4.89 4.77 3.79
CA GLY A 161 -5.51 6.02 4.21
C GLY A 161 -5.64 7.01 3.06
N GLN A 162 -6.79 7.69 2.99
CA GLN A 162 -6.97 8.83 2.11
C GLN A 162 -7.18 10.07 2.97
N PRO A 163 -6.23 11.03 2.95
CA PRO A 163 -6.28 12.20 3.83
C PRO A 163 -7.61 12.96 3.74
N GLY A 164 -8.19 13.26 4.91
CA GLY A 164 -9.45 13.98 5.03
C GLY A 164 -10.69 13.18 4.63
N LYS A 165 -10.57 11.90 4.26
CA LYS A 165 -11.69 11.06 3.83
C LYS A 165 -11.87 9.79 4.64
N GLY A 166 -10.80 9.10 5.05
CA GLY A 166 -10.84 7.87 5.83
C GLY A 166 -9.94 6.78 5.24
N LEU A 167 -10.35 5.52 5.40
CA LEU A 167 -9.66 4.38 4.83
C LEU A 167 -10.31 3.95 3.53
N VAL A 168 -9.48 3.54 2.57
CA VAL A 168 -9.94 2.96 1.31
C VAL A 168 -9.58 1.49 1.30
N LEU A 169 -10.57 0.64 1.04
CA LEU A 169 -10.42 -0.80 0.85
C LEU A 169 -10.69 -1.15 -0.60
N ARG A 170 -9.73 -1.78 -1.26
CA ARG A 170 -9.92 -2.30 -2.61
C ARG A 170 -9.46 -3.76 -2.68
N ILE A 171 -10.35 -4.62 -3.14
CA ILE A 171 -9.98 -6.01 -3.48
C ILE A 171 -9.35 -6.00 -4.87
N CYS A 172 -8.21 -6.66 -4.98
CA CYS A 172 -7.51 -6.80 -6.25
C CYS A 172 -8.29 -7.73 -7.18
N ASP A 173 -8.73 -7.18 -8.30
CA ASP A 173 -9.44 -7.89 -9.36
C ASP A 173 -8.93 -7.46 -10.75
N GLU A 174 -9.47 -8.03 -11.81
CA GLU A 174 -9.06 -7.67 -13.18
C GLU A 174 -9.29 -6.19 -13.48
N GLU A 175 -10.39 -5.62 -13.00
CA GLU A 175 -10.70 -4.20 -13.18
C GLU A 175 -9.67 -3.30 -12.49
N SER A 176 -9.35 -3.59 -11.22
CA SER A 176 -8.36 -2.81 -10.48
C SER A 176 -6.96 -2.92 -11.10
N LYS A 177 -6.58 -4.10 -11.57
CA LYS A 177 -5.32 -4.31 -12.29
C LYS A 177 -5.25 -3.50 -13.56
N LEU A 178 -6.29 -3.53 -14.37
CA LEU A 178 -6.36 -2.78 -15.64
C LEU A 178 -6.30 -1.28 -15.37
N ARG A 179 -7.09 -0.78 -14.43
CA ARG A 179 -7.10 0.64 -14.07
C ARG A 179 -5.72 1.13 -13.61
N CYS A 180 -5.06 0.37 -12.75
CA CYS A 180 -3.72 0.72 -12.28
C CYS A 180 -2.69 0.69 -13.41
N ARG A 181 -2.74 -0.29 -14.31
CA ARG A 181 -1.87 -0.32 -15.48
C ARG A 181 -2.07 0.89 -16.38
N ASN A 182 -3.32 1.31 -16.58
CA ASN A 182 -3.62 2.48 -17.40
C ASN A 182 -3.08 3.76 -16.74
N LEU A 183 -3.24 3.92 -15.43
CA LEU A 183 -2.68 5.06 -14.69
C LEU A 183 -1.15 5.08 -14.73
N LEU A 184 -0.53 3.91 -14.57
CA LEU A 184 0.94 3.78 -14.71
C LEU A 184 1.42 4.18 -16.11
N GLY A 185 0.67 3.83 -17.15
CA GLY A 185 0.95 4.25 -18.53
C GLY A 185 0.86 5.76 -18.74
N SER A 186 0.16 6.48 -17.87
CA SER A 186 0.02 7.95 -17.92
C SER A 186 1.05 8.68 -17.05
N LEU A 187 1.96 7.96 -16.37
CA LEU A 187 3.08 8.56 -15.68
C LEU A 187 4.22 8.88 -16.65
N ASP A 188 5.07 9.83 -16.27
CA ASP A 188 6.29 10.12 -17.01
C ASP A 188 7.43 9.20 -16.53
N PHE A 189 8.13 8.60 -17.48
CA PHE A 189 9.27 7.74 -17.20
C PHE A 189 10.58 8.39 -17.65
N HIS A 190 11.53 8.53 -16.72
CA HIS A 190 12.90 8.98 -17.01
C HIS A 190 13.92 8.55 -15.96
#